data_46ee5649faefdbd4c2d112653ff94d5b
#
_entry.id   46ee5649faefdbd4c2d112653ff94d5b
#
_cell.length_a   1.000
_cell.length_b   1.000
_cell.length_c   1.000
_cell.angle_alpha   90.00
_cell.angle_beta   90.00
_cell.angle_gamma   90.00
#
_symmetry.space_group_name_H-M   'P 1'
#
loop_
_entity.id
_entity.type
_entity.pdbx_description
1 polymer ?
#
loop_
_entity_poly.entity_id
_entity_poly.type
_entity_poly.pdbx_seq_one_letter_code
_entity_poly.pdbx_strand_id
1 'polypeptide(L)'
;MKKILAILATFGFAITAAFANIELSANLVFAPVYSQTNKITTDGITSEGESKYVCPVGEEVKANFFFYSSKHFDVGLNVGEQVLVYTKDTELDTEYDLGYNASFIIGPAFRFNINNNNGIFVSPGLAFNIDYLLKEVTGNSAAIKFGCDVGFNLDAGYRLWLLNKDAFHFGIDAGVQYSVGGGAGTKFTLADGDKISNQDFDIDLAQRFKVYLGVVCNFGDRGWDK
;
A
#
# COMPACT_ATOMS: atom_id res chain seq x y z
N MET A 1 2.41 28.97 -8.50
CA MET A 1 1.73 28.37 -7.33
C MET A 1 0.22 28.62 -7.32
N LYS A 2 -0.30 29.87 -7.32
CA LYS A 2 -1.76 30.14 -7.28
C LYS A 2 -2.58 29.45 -8.39
N LYS A 3 -2.05 29.37 -9.63
CA LYS A 3 -2.74 28.70 -10.76
C LYS A 3 -2.79 27.17 -10.60
N ILE A 4 -1.75 26.55 -10.05
CA ILE A 4 -1.71 25.11 -9.77
C ILE A 4 -2.70 24.77 -8.65
N LEU A 5 -2.75 25.60 -7.60
CA LEU A 5 -3.71 25.43 -6.50
C LEU A 5 -5.17 25.58 -6.98
N ALA A 6 -5.43 26.52 -7.89
CA ALA A 6 -6.74 26.71 -8.49
C ALA A 6 -7.15 25.51 -9.37
N ILE A 7 -6.21 24.96 -10.16
CA ILE A 7 -6.46 23.77 -10.98
C ILE A 7 -6.75 22.56 -10.09
N LEU A 8 -5.95 22.33 -9.04
CA LEU A 8 -6.16 21.25 -8.07
C LEU A 8 -7.49 21.41 -7.31
N ALA A 9 -7.85 22.64 -6.91
CA ALA A 9 -9.13 22.91 -6.28
C ALA A 9 -10.31 22.67 -7.24
N THR A 10 -10.19 23.10 -8.51
CA THR A 10 -11.25 22.89 -9.52
C THR A 10 -11.41 21.40 -9.86
N PHE A 11 -10.29 20.66 -9.97
CA PHE A 11 -10.31 19.21 -10.15
C PHE A 11 -10.93 18.52 -8.94
N GLY A 12 -10.54 18.91 -7.72
CA GLY A 12 -11.14 18.41 -6.48
C GLY A 12 -12.64 18.64 -6.42
N PHE A 13 -13.11 19.85 -6.76
CA PHE A 13 -14.55 20.16 -6.81
C PHE A 13 -15.29 19.38 -7.90
N ALA A 14 -14.69 19.21 -9.10
CA ALA A 14 -15.29 18.43 -10.17
C ALA A 14 -15.42 16.95 -9.81
N ILE A 15 -14.42 16.39 -9.13
CA ILE A 15 -14.45 15.02 -8.61
C ILE A 15 -15.55 14.87 -7.55
N THR A 16 -15.63 15.80 -6.57
CA THR A 16 -16.67 15.74 -5.53
C THR A 16 -18.08 15.86 -6.08
N ALA A 17 -18.28 16.64 -7.15
CA ALA A 17 -19.58 16.74 -7.81
C ALA A 17 -19.98 15.49 -8.62
N ALA A 18 -19.01 14.70 -9.06
CA ALA A 18 -19.25 13.47 -9.83
C ALA A 18 -19.52 12.23 -8.94
N PHE A 19 -19.11 12.27 -7.66
CA PHE A 19 -19.28 11.17 -6.74
C PHE A 19 -20.30 11.50 -5.64
N ALA A 20 -21.29 10.65 -5.50
CA ALA A 20 -22.33 10.81 -4.49
C ALA A 20 -21.81 10.61 -3.06
N ASN A 21 -20.62 10.00 -2.90
CA ASN A 21 -20.13 9.53 -1.63
C ASN A 21 -18.60 9.34 -1.70
N ILE A 22 -17.87 10.01 -0.82
CA ILE A 22 -16.41 9.90 -0.70
C ILE A 22 -16.07 9.42 0.70
N GLU A 23 -15.23 8.41 0.77
CA GLU A 23 -14.74 7.86 2.03
C GLU A 23 -13.23 7.98 2.10
N LEU A 24 -12.73 8.48 3.21
CA LEU A 24 -11.29 8.60 3.50
C LEU A 24 -10.98 7.76 4.75
N SER A 25 -9.94 6.95 4.68
CA SER A 25 -9.42 6.22 5.85
C SER A 25 -7.93 6.46 6.05
N ALA A 26 -7.53 6.44 7.32
CA ALA A 26 -6.14 6.49 7.75
C ALA A 26 -5.90 5.34 8.74
N ASN A 27 -4.98 4.46 8.40
CA ASN A 27 -4.76 3.19 9.08
C ASN A 27 -3.31 3.03 9.53
N LEU A 28 -3.13 2.40 10.67
CA LEU A 28 -1.88 1.76 11.04
C LEU A 28 -1.85 0.35 10.43
N VAL A 29 -0.73 -0.01 9.84
CA VAL A 29 -0.56 -1.26 9.10
C VAL A 29 0.56 -2.06 9.72
N PHE A 30 0.34 -3.36 9.82
CA PHE A 30 1.30 -4.34 10.25
C PHE A 30 1.33 -5.49 9.23
N ALA A 31 2.52 -5.87 8.75
CA ALA A 31 2.69 -6.94 7.79
C ALA A 31 3.35 -8.18 8.45
N PRO A 32 2.58 -9.14 8.96
CA PRO A 32 3.12 -10.36 9.56
C PRO A 32 3.83 -11.26 8.54
N VAL A 33 3.51 -11.12 7.26
CA VAL A 33 4.21 -11.81 6.18
C VAL A 33 4.61 -10.80 5.12
N TYR A 34 5.92 -10.70 4.89
CA TYR A 34 6.50 -9.98 3.77
C TYR A 34 7.71 -10.77 3.26
N SER A 35 7.58 -11.42 2.13
CA SER A 35 8.64 -12.20 1.51
C SER A 35 8.82 -11.82 0.04
N GLN A 36 10.07 -11.94 -0.43
CA GLN A 36 10.45 -11.78 -1.82
C GLN A 36 11.37 -12.92 -2.25
N THR A 37 11.11 -13.51 -3.41
CA THR A 37 12.05 -14.38 -4.11
C THR A 37 12.73 -13.56 -5.21
N ASN A 38 14.04 -13.45 -5.14
CA ASN A 38 14.84 -12.68 -6.09
C ASN A 38 15.70 -13.62 -6.93
N LYS A 39 15.85 -13.33 -8.22
CA LYS A 39 16.73 -14.02 -9.14
C LYS A 39 17.83 -13.09 -9.62
N ILE A 40 19.06 -13.53 -9.52
CA ILE A 40 20.25 -12.81 -9.98
C ILE A 40 20.93 -13.66 -11.02
N THR A 41 21.13 -13.11 -12.21
CA THR A 41 21.90 -13.77 -13.27
C THR A 41 23.23 -13.06 -13.46
N THR A 42 24.34 -13.79 -13.25
CA THR A 42 25.69 -13.31 -13.47
C THR A 42 26.43 -14.30 -14.34
N ASP A 43 26.98 -13.85 -15.45
CA ASP A 43 27.72 -14.68 -16.44
C ASP A 43 26.95 -15.93 -16.90
N GLY A 44 25.63 -15.81 -17.06
CA GLY A 44 24.75 -16.90 -17.48
C GLY A 44 24.39 -17.91 -16.38
N ILE A 45 24.84 -17.70 -15.16
CA ILE A 45 24.47 -18.50 -13.98
C ILE A 45 23.38 -17.73 -13.22
N THR A 46 22.22 -18.37 -13.04
CA THR A 46 21.11 -17.81 -12.26
C THR A 46 21.14 -18.40 -10.85
N SER A 47 21.16 -17.52 -9.86
CA SER A 47 20.99 -17.86 -8.46
C SER A 47 19.65 -17.30 -7.94
N GLU A 48 18.95 -18.07 -7.13
CA GLU A 48 17.72 -17.65 -6.46
C GLU A 48 18.01 -17.41 -4.99
N GLY A 49 17.39 -16.37 -4.43
CA GLY A 49 17.45 -16.04 -3.00
C GLY A 49 16.10 -15.60 -2.48
N GLU A 50 15.76 -15.97 -1.29
CA GLU A 50 14.55 -15.54 -0.59
C GLU A 50 14.92 -14.49 0.45
N SER A 51 14.08 -13.47 0.60
CA SER A 51 14.13 -12.45 1.64
C SER A 51 12.83 -12.48 2.42
N LYS A 52 12.91 -12.51 3.76
CA LYS A 52 11.75 -12.41 4.66
C LYS A 52 11.95 -11.27 5.65
N TYR A 53 11.15 -10.24 5.50
CA TYR A 53 11.27 -9.05 6.33
C TYR A 53 10.49 -9.20 7.63
N VAL A 54 11.11 -8.84 8.75
CA VAL A 54 10.51 -8.96 10.07
C VAL A 54 9.51 -7.85 10.28
N CYS A 55 8.25 -8.24 10.40
CA CYS A 55 7.17 -7.44 10.95
C CYS A 55 7.18 -5.97 10.49
N PRO A 56 7.16 -5.69 9.16
CA PRO A 56 7.03 -4.33 8.69
C PRO A 56 5.81 -3.64 9.31
N VAL A 57 6.00 -2.41 9.77
CA VAL A 57 4.94 -1.56 10.34
C VAL A 57 4.88 -0.25 9.59
N GLY A 58 3.72 0.37 9.54
CA GLY A 58 3.60 1.63 8.84
C GLY A 58 2.20 2.20 8.85
N GLU A 59 1.94 3.02 7.86
CA GLU A 59 0.68 3.74 7.70
C GLU A 59 0.11 3.56 6.30
N GLU A 60 -1.18 3.75 6.19
CA GLU A 60 -1.93 3.73 4.95
C GLU A 60 -2.97 4.83 4.95
N VAL A 61 -3.10 5.51 3.83
CA VAL A 61 -4.21 6.42 3.54
C VAL A 61 -4.96 5.89 2.33
N LYS A 62 -6.27 5.74 2.46
CA LYS A 62 -7.16 5.31 1.35
C LYS A 62 -8.26 6.33 1.10
N ALA A 63 -8.61 6.49 -0.18
CA ALA A 63 -9.78 7.20 -0.63
C ALA A 63 -10.67 6.29 -1.47
N ASN A 64 -11.94 6.18 -1.12
CA ASN A 64 -12.95 5.47 -1.89
C ASN A 64 -13.94 6.46 -2.48
N PHE A 65 -14.10 6.42 -3.77
CA PHE A 65 -14.99 7.28 -4.53
C PHE A 65 -16.17 6.46 -5.04
N PHE A 66 -17.29 6.51 -4.32
CA PHE A 66 -18.49 5.74 -4.69
C PHE A 66 -19.35 6.53 -5.68
N PHE A 67 -19.52 6.00 -6.87
CA PHE A 67 -20.40 6.54 -7.92
C PHE A 67 -21.79 5.90 -7.92
N TYR A 68 -21.95 4.79 -7.24
CA TYR A 68 -23.22 4.15 -6.98
C TYR A 68 -23.35 3.84 -5.49
N SER A 69 -24.45 4.27 -4.87
CA SER A 69 -24.75 4.01 -3.46
C SER A 69 -26.22 3.60 -3.32
N SER A 70 -26.43 2.48 -2.62
CA SER A 70 -27.73 1.98 -2.25
C SER A 70 -27.74 1.59 -0.77
N LYS A 71 -28.92 1.27 -0.26
CA LYS A 71 -29.07 0.82 1.14
C LYS A 71 -28.13 -0.30 1.54
N HIS A 72 -27.85 -1.25 0.65
CA HIS A 72 -27.11 -2.46 0.99
C HIS A 72 -25.74 -2.56 0.31
N PHE A 73 -25.51 -1.77 -0.73
CA PHE A 73 -24.34 -1.95 -1.58
C PHE A 73 -23.89 -0.65 -2.23
N ASP A 74 -22.61 -0.38 -2.17
CA ASP A 74 -21.96 0.74 -2.84
C ASP A 74 -20.87 0.22 -3.78
N VAL A 75 -20.69 0.89 -4.91
CA VAL A 75 -19.66 0.59 -5.92
C VAL A 75 -18.88 1.86 -6.23
N GLY A 76 -17.57 1.74 -6.28
CA GLY A 76 -16.70 2.86 -6.50
C GLY A 76 -15.31 2.48 -6.98
N LEU A 77 -14.40 3.43 -6.80
CA LEU A 77 -12.97 3.31 -7.03
C LEU A 77 -12.23 3.48 -5.70
N ASN A 78 -11.30 2.60 -5.42
CA ASN A 78 -10.34 2.71 -4.33
C ASN A 78 -9.01 3.23 -4.87
N VAL A 79 -8.43 4.19 -4.16
CA VAL A 79 -7.05 4.65 -4.36
C VAL A 79 -6.40 4.72 -2.99
N GLY A 80 -5.25 4.09 -2.84
CA GLY A 80 -4.51 4.05 -1.58
C GLY A 80 -3.03 4.29 -1.76
N GLU A 81 -2.43 4.86 -0.73
CA GLU A 81 -0.99 4.98 -0.55
C GLU A 81 -0.62 4.35 0.80
N GLN A 82 0.46 3.59 0.83
CA GLN A 82 0.92 2.90 2.02
C GLN A 82 2.43 2.97 2.11
N VAL A 83 2.95 3.19 3.31
CA VAL A 83 4.38 3.13 3.61
C VAL A 83 4.61 2.16 4.77
N LEU A 84 5.49 1.19 4.57
CA LEU A 84 5.94 0.25 5.59
C LEU A 84 7.43 0.44 5.84
N VAL A 85 7.84 0.35 7.10
CA VAL A 85 9.24 0.40 7.53
C VAL A 85 9.64 -0.94 8.14
N TYR A 86 10.85 -1.40 7.84
CA TYR A 86 11.44 -2.63 8.38
C TYR A 86 12.94 -2.52 8.45
N THR A 87 13.55 -3.31 9.36
CA THR A 87 14.98 -3.22 9.67
C THR A 87 15.74 -4.54 9.55
N LYS A 88 15.03 -5.66 9.39
CA LYS A 88 15.67 -6.98 9.39
C LYS A 88 15.09 -7.92 8.34
N ASP A 89 15.99 -8.67 7.69
CA ASP A 89 15.68 -9.83 6.86
C ASP A 89 16.11 -11.11 7.62
N THR A 90 15.17 -12.01 7.89
CA THR A 90 15.44 -13.22 8.68
C THR A 90 16.08 -14.33 7.89
N GLU A 91 15.85 -14.41 6.57
CA GLU A 91 16.46 -15.48 5.76
C GLU A 91 17.94 -15.18 5.50
N LEU A 92 18.27 -13.93 5.30
CA LEU A 92 19.66 -13.51 5.08
C LEU A 92 20.39 -13.18 6.39
N ASP A 93 19.70 -13.23 7.54
CA ASP A 93 20.18 -12.74 8.85
C ASP A 93 20.87 -11.37 8.74
N THR A 94 20.25 -10.49 7.93
CA THR A 94 20.79 -9.19 7.60
C THR A 94 19.96 -8.11 8.29
N GLU A 95 20.62 -7.24 9.04
CA GLU A 95 20.05 -6.02 9.57
C GLU A 95 20.28 -4.87 8.57
N TYR A 96 19.27 -4.04 8.40
CA TYR A 96 19.31 -2.84 7.57
C TYR A 96 19.19 -1.61 8.44
N ASP A 97 19.94 -0.57 8.11
CA ASP A 97 19.82 0.71 8.81
C ASP A 97 18.50 1.39 8.48
N LEU A 98 18.03 1.20 7.26
CA LEU A 98 16.75 1.68 6.79
C LEU A 98 16.20 0.76 5.70
N GLY A 99 14.99 0.27 5.91
CA GLY A 99 14.20 -0.42 4.89
C GLY A 99 12.79 0.17 4.85
N TYR A 100 12.30 0.48 3.68
CA TYR A 100 10.90 0.85 3.51
C TYR A 100 10.32 0.30 2.21
N ASN A 101 9.02 0.06 2.25
CA ASN A 101 8.19 -0.22 1.07
C ASN A 101 7.16 0.89 0.95
N ALA A 102 7.11 1.55 -0.19
CA ALA A 102 6.03 2.44 -0.56
C ALA A 102 5.14 1.76 -1.59
N SER A 103 3.84 1.74 -1.36
CA SER A 103 2.85 1.11 -2.24
C SER A 103 1.81 2.12 -2.67
N PHE A 104 1.49 2.10 -3.97
CA PHE A 104 0.33 2.77 -4.53
C PHE A 104 -0.68 1.71 -4.99
N ILE A 105 -1.92 1.78 -4.48
CA ILE A 105 -2.96 0.79 -4.71
C ILE A 105 -4.12 1.45 -5.45
N ILE A 106 -4.63 0.79 -6.49
CA ILE A 106 -5.80 1.25 -7.23
C ILE A 106 -6.67 0.06 -7.65
N GLY A 107 -7.98 0.19 -7.48
CA GLY A 107 -8.92 -0.86 -7.86
C GLY A 107 -10.37 -0.49 -7.66
N PRO A 108 -11.31 -1.32 -8.08
CA PRO A 108 -12.72 -1.14 -7.74
C PRO A 108 -12.93 -1.26 -6.22
N ALA A 109 -13.88 -0.49 -5.71
CA ALA A 109 -14.30 -0.50 -4.32
C ALA A 109 -15.72 -1.02 -4.21
N PHE A 110 -15.93 -2.00 -3.34
CA PHE A 110 -17.23 -2.56 -3.02
C PHE A 110 -17.47 -2.44 -1.52
N ARG A 111 -18.59 -1.84 -1.13
CA ARG A 111 -19.00 -1.78 0.27
C ARG A 111 -20.39 -2.42 0.42
N PHE A 112 -20.47 -3.39 1.30
CA PHE A 112 -21.71 -4.07 1.67
C PHE A 112 -22.17 -3.53 3.03
N ASN A 113 -23.24 -2.78 3.03
CA ASN A 113 -23.83 -2.22 4.24
C ASN A 113 -24.72 -3.27 4.93
N ILE A 114 -24.30 -3.78 6.09
CA ILE A 114 -25.05 -4.75 6.88
C ILE A 114 -26.21 -4.05 7.59
N ASN A 115 -25.92 -2.89 8.16
CA ASN A 115 -26.90 -1.99 8.79
C ASN A 115 -26.32 -0.56 8.80
N ASN A 116 -27.03 0.39 9.42
CA ASN A 116 -26.60 1.79 9.47
C ASN A 116 -25.20 2.01 10.09
N ASN A 117 -24.78 1.10 10.97
CA ASN A 117 -23.53 1.25 11.72
C ASN A 117 -22.44 0.31 11.27
N ASN A 118 -22.71 -0.65 10.38
CA ASN A 118 -21.75 -1.68 10.03
C ASN A 118 -21.71 -1.94 8.53
N GLY A 119 -20.49 -2.12 8.02
CA GLY A 119 -20.26 -2.49 6.62
C GLY A 119 -19.03 -3.36 6.43
N ILE A 120 -19.02 -4.13 5.37
CA ILE A 120 -17.87 -4.88 4.88
C ILE A 120 -17.39 -4.17 3.62
N PHE A 121 -16.09 -3.97 3.55
CA PHE A 121 -15.40 -3.40 2.39
C PHE A 121 -14.57 -4.49 1.70
N VAL A 122 -14.57 -4.50 0.38
CA VAL A 122 -13.71 -5.36 -0.44
C VAL A 122 -13.23 -4.56 -1.64
N SER A 123 -11.92 -4.59 -1.88
CA SER A 123 -11.30 -3.94 -3.02
C SER A 123 -10.23 -4.85 -3.64
N PRO A 124 -10.54 -5.58 -4.70
CA PRO A 124 -9.51 -6.16 -5.55
C PRO A 124 -8.87 -5.06 -6.40
N GLY A 125 -7.57 -5.14 -6.67
CA GLY A 125 -6.90 -4.09 -7.43
C GLY A 125 -5.48 -4.44 -7.81
N LEU A 126 -4.75 -3.41 -8.24
CA LEU A 126 -3.33 -3.46 -8.52
C LEU A 126 -2.57 -2.70 -7.46
N ALA A 127 -1.41 -3.22 -7.07
CA ALA A 127 -0.44 -2.54 -6.23
C ALA A 127 0.85 -2.31 -7.02
N PHE A 128 1.36 -1.09 -6.96
CA PHE A 128 2.67 -0.69 -7.46
C PHE A 128 3.55 -0.46 -6.24
N ASN A 129 4.59 -1.24 -6.07
CA ASN A 129 5.42 -1.23 -4.89
C ASN A 129 6.83 -0.78 -5.23
N ILE A 130 7.42 0.00 -4.34
CA ILE A 130 8.82 0.43 -4.40
C ILE A 130 9.46 0.03 -3.08
N ASP A 131 10.47 -0.81 -3.16
CA ASP A 131 11.28 -1.23 -2.01
C ASP A 131 12.62 -0.50 -2.02
N TYR A 132 13.00 0.03 -0.88
CA TYR A 132 14.30 0.64 -0.66
C TYR A 132 14.94 0.06 0.61
N LEU A 133 16.17 -0.40 0.49
CA LEU A 133 16.95 -0.96 1.56
C LEU A 133 18.33 -0.32 1.59
N LEU A 134 18.69 0.25 2.72
CA LEU A 134 20.01 0.77 2.99
C LEU A 134 20.68 -0.09 4.04
N LYS A 135 21.87 -0.58 3.74
CA LYS A 135 22.75 -1.22 4.70
C LYS A 135 24.09 -0.49 4.69
N GLU A 136 24.45 0.07 5.82
CA GLU A 136 25.79 0.57 6.05
C GLU A 136 26.70 -0.63 6.37
N VAL A 137 27.73 -0.83 5.59
CA VAL A 137 28.72 -1.89 5.83
C VAL A 137 29.86 -1.28 6.60
N THR A 138 30.31 -1.94 7.66
CA THR A 138 31.47 -1.52 8.48
C THR A 138 32.72 -1.30 7.63
N GLY A 139 33.29 -0.09 7.71
CA GLY A 139 34.31 0.40 6.80
C GLY A 139 33.66 1.14 5.64
N ASN A 140 34.30 1.94 4.89
CA ASN A 140 33.81 2.85 3.85
C ASN A 140 32.95 2.22 2.72
N SER A 141 32.12 1.23 3.03
CA SER A 141 31.24 0.55 2.05
C SER A 141 29.78 0.61 2.48
N ALA A 142 28.88 0.95 1.56
CA ALA A 142 27.45 0.95 1.75
C ALA A 142 26.76 0.12 0.64
N ALA A 143 25.68 -0.54 0.96
CA ALA A 143 24.86 -1.23 -0.04
C ALA A 143 23.44 -0.64 -0.04
N ILE A 144 22.97 -0.27 -1.22
CA ILE A 144 21.61 0.20 -1.47
C ILE A 144 20.94 -0.79 -2.41
N LYS A 145 19.78 -1.34 -2.00
CA LYS A 145 18.93 -2.16 -2.86
C LYS A 145 17.67 -1.37 -3.17
N PHE A 146 17.35 -1.24 -4.43
CA PHE A 146 16.13 -0.62 -4.92
C PHE A 146 15.37 -1.64 -5.76
N GLY A 147 14.08 -1.85 -5.47
CA GLY A 147 13.22 -2.76 -6.21
C GLY A 147 11.88 -2.12 -6.53
N CYS A 148 11.31 -2.50 -7.66
CA CYS A 148 9.95 -2.15 -8.04
C CYS A 148 9.21 -3.42 -8.44
N ASP A 149 8.01 -3.62 -7.90
CA ASP A 149 7.13 -4.69 -8.33
C ASP A 149 5.70 -4.19 -8.58
N VAL A 150 5.00 -4.91 -9.44
CA VAL A 150 3.59 -4.68 -9.72
C VAL A 150 2.86 -5.99 -9.51
N GLY A 151 1.72 -5.94 -8.86
CA GLY A 151 0.98 -7.13 -8.57
C GLY A 151 -0.51 -6.92 -8.32
N PHE A 152 -1.18 -8.04 -8.08
CA PHE A 152 -2.55 -8.06 -7.62
C PHE A 152 -2.61 -7.73 -6.13
N ASN A 153 -3.61 -6.95 -5.72
CA ASN A 153 -3.92 -6.64 -4.33
C ASN A 153 -5.37 -6.97 -4.05
N LEU A 154 -5.62 -7.59 -2.91
CA LEU A 154 -6.96 -7.78 -2.38
C LEU A 154 -7.02 -7.16 -0.99
N ASP A 155 -7.89 -6.17 -0.82
CA ASP A 155 -8.19 -5.53 0.46
C ASP A 155 -9.59 -5.95 0.91
N ALA A 156 -9.73 -6.39 2.16
CA ALA A 156 -11.00 -6.73 2.77
C ALA A 156 -11.04 -6.22 4.22
N GLY A 157 -12.07 -5.47 4.56
CA GLY A 157 -12.19 -4.83 5.86
C GLY A 157 -13.60 -4.75 6.39
N TYR A 158 -13.68 -4.44 7.67
CA TYR A 158 -14.91 -4.19 8.38
C TYR A 158 -14.92 -2.75 8.90
N ARG A 159 -16.05 -2.05 8.72
CA ARG A 159 -16.27 -0.68 9.15
C ARG A 159 -17.34 -0.60 10.19
N LEU A 160 -17.01 0.03 11.30
CA LEU A 160 -17.93 0.33 12.39
C LEU A 160 -18.13 1.84 12.45
N TRP A 161 -19.33 2.32 12.08
CA TRP A 161 -19.69 3.73 12.12
C TRP A 161 -20.13 4.10 13.51
N LEU A 162 -19.38 5.02 14.14
CA LEU A 162 -19.61 5.52 15.51
C LEU A 162 -20.47 6.77 15.50
N LEU A 163 -20.38 7.57 14.45
CA LEU A 163 -21.14 8.79 14.26
C LEU A 163 -21.78 8.75 12.87
N ASN A 164 -23.09 8.92 12.83
CA ASN A 164 -23.87 9.04 11.60
C ASN A 164 -24.67 10.34 11.67
N LYS A 165 -24.28 11.35 10.90
CA LYS A 165 -24.97 12.64 10.81
C LYS A 165 -25.06 13.07 9.37
N ASP A 166 -26.29 13.10 8.84
CA ASP A 166 -26.61 13.58 7.48
C ASP A 166 -25.56 13.15 6.44
N ALA A 167 -24.77 14.09 5.95
CA ALA A 167 -23.74 13.88 4.94
C ALA A 167 -22.34 13.58 5.52
N PHE A 168 -22.20 13.34 6.83
CA PHE A 168 -20.92 13.04 7.46
C PHE A 168 -21.02 11.84 8.40
N HIS A 169 -20.14 10.87 8.19
CA HIS A 169 -20.04 9.67 9.03
C HIS A 169 -18.58 9.49 9.45
N PHE A 170 -18.39 9.06 10.70
CA PHE A 170 -17.07 8.75 11.26
C PHE A 170 -17.09 7.37 11.88
N GLY A 171 -16.02 6.60 11.72
CA GLY A 171 -15.96 5.24 12.21
C GLY A 171 -14.56 4.69 12.37
N ILE A 172 -14.52 3.40 12.66
CA ILE A 172 -13.32 2.58 12.73
C ILE A 172 -13.27 1.68 11.50
N ASP A 173 -12.08 1.57 10.90
CA ASP A 173 -11.74 0.68 9.79
C ASP A 173 -10.74 -0.36 10.27
N ALA A 174 -11.02 -1.65 10.06
CA ALA A 174 -10.13 -2.73 10.40
C ALA A 174 -10.20 -3.83 9.34
N GLY A 175 -9.06 -4.39 8.95
CA GLY A 175 -9.09 -5.39 7.90
C GLY A 175 -7.74 -6.04 7.61
N VAL A 176 -7.73 -6.72 6.47
CA VAL A 176 -6.58 -7.44 5.95
C VAL A 176 -6.36 -7.11 4.49
N GLN A 177 -5.11 -7.12 4.09
CA GLN A 177 -4.70 -6.98 2.69
C GLN A 177 -3.75 -8.11 2.32
N TYR A 178 -3.91 -8.63 1.12
CA TYR A 178 -2.97 -9.55 0.51
C TYR A 178 -2.54 -9.04 -0.85
N SER A 179 -1.23 -8.93 -1.07
CA SER A 179 -0.69 -8.58 -2.38
C SER A 179 0.33 -9.61 -2.83
N VAL A 180 0.32 -9.88 -4.13
CA VAL A 180 1.25 -10.78 -4.80
C VAL A 180 1.63 -10.18 -6.14
N GLY A 181 2.94 -10.14 -6.42
CA GLY A 181 3.43 -9.52 -7.66
C GLY A 181 4.85 -9.94 -7.98
N GLY A 182 5.39 -9.33 -9.00
CA GLY A 182 6.77 -9.51 -9.44
C GLY A 182 7.27 -8.25 -10.14
N GLY A 183 8.58 -8.19 -10.34
CA GLY A 183 9.22 -7.00 -10.90
C GLY A 183 10.71 -7.12 -11.05
N ALA A 184 11.42 -6.02 -10.86
CA ALA A 184 12.87 -5.98 -10.99
C ALA A 184 13.48 -4.95 -10.05
N GLY A 185 14.79 -5.04 -9.85
CA GLY A 185 15.52 -4.08 -9.04
C GLY A 185 17.00 -4.06 -9.34
N THR A 186 17.69 -3.15 -8.65
CA THR A 186 19.14 -3.00 -8.75
C THR A 186 19.74 -2.83 -7.36
N LYS A 187 20.83 -3.54 -7.10
CA LYS A 187 21.64 -3.39 -5.90
C LYS A 187 22.90 -2.62 -6.27
N PHE A 188 23.12 -1.50 -5.61
CA PHE A 188 24.36 -0.71 -5.68
C PHE A 188 25.23 -1.04 -4.47
N THR A 189 26.50 -1.32 -4.69
CA THR A 189 27.48 -1.50 -3.64
C THR A 189 28.61 -0.50 -3.83
N LEU A 190 28.83 0.36 -2.83
CA LEU A 190 29.99 1.23 -2.72
C LEU A 190 31.07 0.45 -1.98
N ALA A 191 32.20 0.22 -2.63
CA ALA A 191 33.35 -0.43 -2.03
C ALA A 191 34.42 0.61 -1.69
N ASP A 192 35.35 0.25 -0.78
CA ASP A 192 36.50 1.09 -0.43
C ASP A 192 37.30 1.48 -1.68
N GLY A 193 37.50 2.80 -1.89
CA GLY A 193 38.21 3.35 -3.06
C GLY A 193 37.28 3.78 -4.22
N ASP A 194 36.04 4.24 -3.94
CA ASP A 194 35.11 4.86 -4.90
C ASP A 194 34.63 3.94 -6.05
N LYS A 195 34.78 2.63 -5.91
CA LYS A 195 34.25 1.69 -6.90
C LYS A 195 32.79 1.42 -6.61
N ILE A 196 31.92 1.90 -7.50
CA ILE A 196 30.49 1.56 -7.49
C ILE A 196 30.32 0.30 -8.36
N SER A 197 29.77 -0.74 -7.78
CA SER A 197 29.25 -1.90 -8.54
C SER A 197 27.73 -1.90 -8.50
N ASN A 198 27.11 -2.24 -9.62
CA ASN A 198 25.66 -2.46 -9.69
C ASN A 198 25.39 -3.90 -10.09
N GLN A 199 24.32 -4.43 -9.56
CA GLN A 199 23.83 -5.77 -9.86
C GLN A 199 22.33 -5.74 -9.98
N ASP A 200 21.82 -6.04 -11.16
CA ASP A 200 20.40 -6.13 -11.42
C ASP A 200 19.87 -7.49 -10.93
N PHE A 201 18.61 -7.50 -10.51
CA PHE A 201 17.93 -8.71 -10.09
C PHE A 201 16.45 -8.65 -10.51
N ASP A 202 15.87 -9.80 -10.75
CA ASP A 202 14.44 -9.94 -10.96
C ASP A 202 13.76 -10.28 -9.63
N ILE A 203 12.60 -9.69 -9.37
CA ILE A 203 11.69 -10.06 -8.30
C ILE A 203 10.70 -11.06 -8.90
N ASP A 204 10.97 -12.33 -8.73
CA ASP A 204 10.14 -13.41 -9.29
C ASP A 204 8.78 -13.49 -8.58
N LEU A 205 8.79 -13.33 -7.26
CA LEU A 205 7.61 -13.34 -6.44
C LEU A 205 7.79 -12.44 -5.22
N ALA A 206 6.89 -11.50 -5.04
CA ALA A 206 6.74 -10.73 -3.81
C ALA A 206 5.37 -11.00 -3.21
N GLN A 207 5.32 -11.37 -1.93
CA GLN A 207 4.09 -11.64 -1.20
C GLN A 207 4.03 -10.80 0.06
N ARG A 208 2.89 -10.14 0.29
CA ARG A 208 2.65 -9.28 1.45
C ARG A 208 1.27 -9.57 2.01
N PHE A 209 1.21 -10.12 3.22
CA PHE A 209 -0.01 -10.20 4.00
C PHE A 209 0.04 -9.15 5.10
N LYS A 210 -0.97 -8.32 5.18
CA LYS A 210 -1.03 -7.15 6.05
C LYS A 210 -2.33 -7.14 6.82
N VAL A 211 -2.28 -6.64 8.04
CA VAL A 211 -3.46 -6.32 8.86
C VAL A 211 -3.44 -4.83 9.17
N TYR A 212 -4.60 -4.21 9.24
CA TYR A 212 -4.70 -2.79 9.53
C TYR A 212 -5.83 -2.46 10.50
N LEU A 213 -5.64 -1.34 11.19
CA LEU A 213 -6.64 -0.73 12.07
C LEU A 213 -6.50 0.78 11.98
N GLY A 214 -7.62 1.48 11.83
CA GLY A 214 -7.60 2.94 11.73
C GLY A 214 -8.95 3.58 11.86
N VAL A 215 -9.04 4.77 11.33
CA VAL A 215 -10.24 5.59 11.32
C VAL A 215 -10.73 5.81 9.90
N VAL A 216 -12.04 5.98 9.75
CA VAL A 216 -12.68 6.24 8.48
C VAL A 216 -13.68 7.38 8.60
N CYS A 217 -13.64 8.30 7.63
CA CYS A 217 -14.61 9.36 7.45
C CYS A 217 -15.32 9.17 6.11
N ASN A 218 -16.63 9.33 6.10
CA ASN A 218 -17.41 9.31 4.87
C ASN A 218 -18.16 10.62 4.70
N PHE A 219 -18.09 11.17 3.50
CA PHE A 219 -18.72 12.42 3.09
C PHE A 219 -19.73 12.13 1.97
N GLY A 220 -20.98 12.51 2.16
CA GLY A 220 -22.08 12.28 1.25
C GLY A 220 -23.13 11.30 1.79
N ASP A 221 -24.23 11.22 1.05
CA ASP A 221 -25.36 10.36 1.42
C ASP A 221 -24.97 8.89 1.30
N ARG A 222 -25.00 8.19 2.40
CA ARG A 222 -25.02 6.73 2.39
C ARG A 222 -26.44 6.30 2.04
N GLY A 223 -26.60 5.31 1.17
CA GLY A 223 -27.89 4.84 0.70
C GLY A 223 -28.92 4.42 1.77
N TRP A 224 -28.51 4.46 3.06
CA TRP A 224 -29.37 4.24 4.21
C TRP A 224 -30.29 5.43 4.53
N ASP A 225 -29.94 6.62 4.06
CA ASP A 225 -30.65 7.87 4.35
C ASP A 225 -31.80 8.10 3.34
N LYS A 226 -32.06 7.13 2.46
CA LYS A 226 -33.13 7.14 1.43
C LYS A 226 -34.22 6.10 1.74
#